data_91111c1a7db1d98c436a6b702e1daaa7
#
_entry.id   91111c1a7db1d98c436a6b702e1daaa7
#
_cell.length_a   1.000
_cell.length_b   1.000
_cell.length_c   1.000
_cell.angle_alpha   90.00
_cell.angle_beta   90.00
_cell.angle_gamma   90.00
#
_symmetry.space_group_name_H-M   'P 1'
#
loop_
_entity.id
_entity.type
_entity.pdbx_description
1 polymer ?
#
loop_
_entity_poly.entity_id
_entity_poly.type
_entity_poly.pdbx_seq_one_letter_code
_entity_poly.pdbx_strand_id
1 'polypeptide(L)'
;MPDTYIAIMLQSLKKKEQVLDEIIRLDDRQKDTLTDPECPFDVFDETVEAKSACIDQLNQLDSGFEKLYAQVAEELDQNREDYAKEIRDMQQCIRRVTDKSVKIQAQEARNKELMREKFATIHRQAKAVRKNSRAITGYYNSTVSYTHLRAHETLANLV
;
A
#
# COMPACT_ATOMS: atom_id res chain seq x y z
N MET A 1 25.24 -10.94 9.30
CA MET A 1 25.41 -11.87 8.19
C MET A 1 24.64 -11.37 6.97
N PRO A 2 25.33 -11.02 5.88
CA PRO A 2 24.67 -10.49 4.68
C PRO A 2 23.61 -11.41 4.11
N ASP A 3 23.89 -12.72 4.03
CA ASP A 3 22.95 -13.70 3.47
C ASP A 3 21.63 -13.74 4.24
N THR A 4 21.70 -13.67 5.56
CA THR A 4 20.51 -13.66 6.42
C THR A 4 19.71 -12.39 6.20
N TYR A 5 20.37 -11.24 6.12
CA TYR A 5 19.70 -9.96 5.90
C TYR A 5 19.03 -9.91 4.52
N ILE A 6 19.69 -10.41 3.50
CA ILE A 6 19.14 -10.49 2.15
C ILE A 6 17.91 -11.40 2.11
N ALA A 7 17.96 -12.53 2.79
CA ALA A 7 16.79 -13.43 2.89
C ALA A 7 15.62 -12.76 3.58
N ILE A 8 15.87 -12.03 4.66
CA ILE A 8 14.83 -11.28 5.38
C ILE A 8 14.27 -10.15 4.50
N MET A 9 15.12 -9.45 3.76
CA MET A 9 14.70 -8.42 2.82
C MET A 9 13.75 -8.98 1.77
N LEU A 10 14.08 -10.12 1.17
CA LEU A 10 13.22 -10.77 0.18
C LEU A 10 11.89 -11.21 0.80
N GLN A 11 11.92 -11.77 2.00
CA GLN A 11 10.71 -12.12 2.75
C GLN A 11 9.84 -10.88 3.01
N SER A 12 10.47 -9.77 3.40
CA SER A 12 9.78 -8.51 3.65
C SER A 12 9.07 -7.99 2.40
N LEU A 13 9.72 -8.09 1.23
CA LEU A 13 9.11 -7.71 -0.04
C LEU A 13 7.93 -8.61 -0.40
N LYS A 14 8.05 -9.91 -0.19
CA LYS A 14 6.94 -10.85 -0.42
C LYS A 14 5.77 -10.57 0.50
N LYS A 15 6.03 -10.25 1.75
CA LYS A 15 5.00 -9.88 2.71
C LYS A 15 4.33 -8.57 2.32
N LYS A 16 5.11 -7.59 1.87
CA LYS A 16 4.57 -6.33 1.34
C LYS A 16 3.62 -6.57 0.17
N GLU A 17 4.00 -7.46 -0.75
CA GLU A 17 3.13 -7.83 -1.86
C GLU A 17 1.80 -8.41 -1.38
N GLN A 18 1.82 -9.28 -0.38
CA GLN A 18 0.61 -9.84 0.22
C GLN A 18 -0.28 -8.77 0.84
N VAL A 19 0.31 -7.81 1.54
CA VAL A 19 -0.44 -6.69 2.14
C VAL A 19 -1.07 -5.82 1.05
N LEU A 20 -0.36 -5.57 -0.04
CA LEU A 20 -0.91 -4.84 -1.18
C LEU A 20 -2.07 -5.59 -1.83
N ASP A 21 -2.00 -6.91 -1.95
CA ASP A 21 -3.11 -7.74 -2.43
C ASP A 21 -4.34 -7.59 -1.54
N GLU A 22 -4.15 -7.52 -0.23
CA GLU A 22 -5.24 -7.29 0.71
C GLU A 22 -5.86 -5.90 0.53
N ILE A 23 -5.04 -4.87 0.32
CA ILE A 23 -5.53 -3.52 0.04
C ILE A 23 -6.34 -3.49 -1.26
N ILE A 24 -5.88 -4.17 -2.31
CA ILE A 24 -6.61 -4.29 -3.58
C ILE A 24 -7.99 -4.89 -3.34
N ARG A 25 -8.05 -5.97 -2.56
CA ARG A 25 -9.31 -6.61 -2.20
C ARG A 25 -10.23 -5.67 -1.42
N LEU A 26 -9.68 -4.92 -0.48
CA LEU A 26 -10.44 -3.96 0.31
C LEU A 26 -10.93 -2.77 -0.55
N ASP A 27 -10.13 -2.33 -1.51
CA ASP A 27 -10.54 -1.29 -2.46
C ASP A 27 -11.71 -1.74 -3.33
N ASP A 28 -11.69 -2.98 -3.81
CA ASP A 28 -12.79 -3.55 -4.57
C ASP A 28 -14.06 -3.63 -3.70
N ARG A 29 -13.91 -4.03 -2.46
CA ARG A 29 -15.03 -4.06 -1.51
C ARG A 29 -15.57 -2.65 -1.23
N GLN A 30 -14.70 -1.66 -1.08
CA GLN A 30 -15.13 -0.26 -0.94
C GLN A 30 -15.92 0.22 -2.16
N LYS A 31 -15.41 -0.09 -3.35
CA LYS A 31 -16.11 0.26 -4.60
C LYS A 31 -17.52 -0.32 -4.59
N ASP A 32 -17.68 -1.59 -4.23
CA ASP A 32 -18.97 -2.25 -4.19
C ASP A 32 -19.90 -1.59 -3.17
N THR A 33 -19.40 -1.24 -1.98
CA THR A 33 -20.22 -0.58 -0.96
C THR A 33 -20.62 0.84 -1.38
N LEU A 34 -19.75 1.55 -2.08
CA LEU A 34 -20.02 2.93 -2.53
C LEU A 34 -20.99 2.98 -3.71
N THR A 35 -21.05 1.91 -4.50
CA THR A 35 -21.95 1.85 -5.66
C THR A 35 -23.30 1.19 -5.35
N ASP A 36 -23.43 0.54 -4.19
CA ASP A 36 -24.67 -0.09 -3.74
C ASP A 36 -25.45 0.89 -2.85
N PRO A 37 -26.62 1.39 -3.31
CA PRO A 37 -27.40 2.32 -2.52
C PRO A 37 -28.02 1.70 -1.25
N GLU A 38 -28.12 0.37 -1.20
CA GLU A 38 -28.68 -0.35 -0.07
C GLU A 38 -27.64 -0.75 0.99
N CYS A 39 -26.35 -0.57 0.70
CA CYS A 39 -25.30 -1.00 1.60
C CYS A 39 -25.17 -0.04 2.80
N PRO A 40 -25.21 -0.55 4.05
CA PRO A 40 -24.97 0.30 5.22
C PRO A 40 -23.59 0.93 5.20
N PHE A 41 -23.51 2.15 5.67
CA PHE A 41 -22.24 2.90 5.71
C PHE A 41 -21.21 2.25 6.63
N ASP A 42 -21.63 1.50 7.63
CA ASP A 42 -20.76 0.77 8.55
C ASP A 42 -19.81 -0.19 7.84
N VAL A 43 -20.28 -0.80 6.74
CA VAL A 43 -19.43 -1.71 5.94
C VAL A 43 -18.26 -0.96 5.31
N PHE A 44 -18.51 0.27 4.86
CA PHE A 44 -17.45 1.12 4.34
C PHE A 44 -16.44 1.49 5.44
N ASP A 45 -16.91 1.86 6.63
CA ASP A 45 -16.05 2.18 7.77
C ASP A 45 -15.15 1.00 8.15
N GLU A 46 -15.67 -0.22 8.11
CA GLU A 46 -14.86 -1.42 8.36
C GLU A 46 -13.71 -1.56 7.36
N THR A 47 -13.95 -1.25 6.09
CA THR A 47 -12.90 -1.29 5.07
C THR A 47 -11.85 -0.21 5.30
N VAL A 48 -12.25 0.97 5.75
CA VAL A 48 -11.32 2.08 6.07
C VAL A 48 -10.39 1.65 7.21
N GLU A 49 -10.92 1.07 8.27
CA GLU A 49 -10.14 0.58 9.41
C GLU A 49 -9.17 -0.53 8.99
N ALA A 50 -9.64 -1.49 8.20
CA ALA A 50 -8.81 -2.59 7.72
C ALA A 50 -7.68 -2.08 6.83
N LYS A 51 -7.94 -1.11 5.95
CA LYS A 51 -6.92 -0.50 5.11
C LYS A 51 -5.91 0.28 5.93
N SER A 52 -6.35 0.99 6.96
CA SER A 52 -5.46 1.72 7.87
C SER A 52 -4.46 0.77 8.53
N ALA A 53 -4.92 -0.39 8.99
CA ALA A 53 -4.06 -1.43 9.56
C ALA A 53 -3.04 -1.94 8.53
N CYS A 54 -3.47 -2.14 7.29
CA CYS A 54 -2.58 -2.53 6.19
C CYS A 54 -1.50 -1.48 5.93
N ILE A 55 -1.85 -0.21 5.93
CA ILE A 55 -0.91 0.91 5.73
C ILE A 55 0.13 0.95 6.84
N ASP A 56 -0.29 0.77 8.10
CA ASP A 56 0.64 0.70 9.23
C ASP A 56 1.63 -0.46 9.05
N GLN A 57 1.15 -1.60 8.60
CA GLN A 57 1.99 -2.76 8.33
C GLN A 57 2.97 -2.49 7.19
N LEU A 58 2.55 -1.83 6.11
CA LEU A 58 3.43 -1.42 5.02
C LEU A 58 4.54 -0.50 5.52
N ASN A 59 4.21 0.47 6.35
CA ASN A 59 5.19 1.40 6.91
C ASN A 59 6.25 0.67 7.75
N GLN A 60 5.83 -0.32 8.54
CA GLN A 60 6.74 -1.14 9.33
C GLN A 60 7.65 -1.98 8.43
N LEU A 61 7.10 -2.59 7.39
CA LEU A 61 7.86 -3.40 6.43
C LEU A 61 8.89 -2.55 5.69
N ASP A 62 8.50 -1.36 5.24
CA ASP A 62 9.39 -0.44 4.53
C ASP A 62 10.53 0.04 5.43
N SER A 63 10.23 0.39 6.68
CA SER A 63 11.24 0.80 7.65
C SER A 63 12.23 -0.33 7.93
N GLY A 64 11.75 -1.55 8.12
CA GLY A 64 12.60 -2.71 8.34
C GLY A 64 13.48 -3.02 7.13
N PHE A 65 12.92 -2.95 5.93
CA PHE A 65 13.65 -3.13 4.68
C PHE A 65 14.78 -2.11 4.53
N GLU A 66 14.48 -0.84 4.75
CA GLU A 66 15.47 0.24 4.64
C GLU A 66 16.65 0.04 5.59
N LYS A 67 16.38 -0.37 6.81
CA LYS A 67 17.42 -0.64 7.81
C LYS A 67 18.33 -1.79 7.39
N LEU A 68 17.75 -2.86 6.89
CA LEU A 68 18.52 -4.02 6.42
C LEU A 68 19.30 -3.66 5.17
N TYR A 69 18.70 -2.95 4.24
CA TYR A 69 19.37 -2.52 3.02
C TYR A 69 20.58 -1.62 3.34
N ALA A 70 20.43 -0.69 4.27
CA ALA A 70 21.54 0.19 4.67
C ALA A 70 22.74 -0.61 5.19
N GLN A 71 22.50 -1.77 5.82
CA GLN A 71 23.57 -2.61 6.34
C GLN A 71 24.26 -3.45 5.27
N VAL A 72 23.58 -3.79 4.17
CA VAL A 72 24.09 -4.71 3.16
C VAL A 72 24.34 -4.06 1.79
N ALA A 73 24.00 -2.77 1.63
CA ALA A 73 24.06 -2.09 0.34
C ALA A 73 25.45 -2.15 -0.29
N GLU A 74 26.48 -1.89 0.50
CA GLU A 74 27.87 -1.92 0.03
C GLU A 74 28.30 -3.33 -0.35
N GLU A 75 27.95 -4.32 0.45
CA GLU A 75 28.21 -5.73 0.19
C GLU A 75 27.55 -6.20 -1.11
N LEU A 76 26.30 -5.82 -1.32
CA LEU A 76 25.56 -6.12 -2.56
C LEU A 76 26.21 -5.46 -3.77
N ASP A 77 26.61 -4.21 -3.64
CA ASP A 77 27.21 -3.46 -4.74
C ASP A 77 28.57 -4.03 -5.15
N GLN A 78 29.39 -4.43 -4.19
CA GLN A 78 30.71 -4.99 -4.44
C GLN A 78 30.68 -6.43 -4.96
N ASN A 79 29.62 -7.20 -4.64
CA ASN A 79 29.51 -8.61 -4.94
C ASN A 79 28.27 -8.96 -5.76
N ARG A 80 27.93 -8.13 -6.73
CA ARG A 80 26.72 -8.29 -7.55
C ARG A 80 26.57 -9.67 -8.18
N GLU A 81 27.69 -10.25 -8.63
CA GLU A 81 27.66 -11.56 -9.26
C GLU A 81 27.31 -12.67 -8.27
N ASP A 82 27.81 -12.57 -7.04
CA ASP A 82 27.53 -13.55 -6.00
C ASP A 82 26.08 -13.52 -5.53
N TYR A 83 25.43 -12.35 -5.63
CA TYR A 83 24.05 -12.14 -5.22
C TYR A 83 23.12 -11.90 -6.41
N ALA A 84 23.53 -12.28 -7.61
CA ALA A 84 22.79 -12.00 -8.84
C ALA A 84 21.36 -12.57 -8.81
N LYS A 85 21.19 -13.78 -8.28
CA LYS A 85 19.88 -14.41 -8.17
C LYS A 85 18.99 -13.64 -7.18
N GLU A 86 19.52 -13.36 -6.00
CA GLU A 86 18.81 -12.67 -4.94
C GLU A 86 18.41 -11.26 -5.36
N ILE A 87 19.30 -10.55 -6.03
CA ILE A 87 19.02 -9.22 -6.58
C ILE A 87 17.90 -9.28 -7.61
N ARG A 88 17.95 -10.25 -8.53
CA ARG A 88 16.90 -10.43 -9.54
C ARG A 88 15.55 -10.75 -8.90
N ASP A 89 15.54 -11.65 -7.91
CA ASP A 89 14.30 -12.01 -7.20
C ASP A 89 13.69 -10.79 -6.51
N MET A 90 14.52 -9.98 -5.84
CA MET A 90 14.08 -8.75 -5.20
C MET A 90 13.55 -7.73 -6.22
N GLN A 91 14.26 -7.55 -7.34
CA GLN A 91 13.85 -6.62 -8.39
C GLN A 91 12.52 -7.04 -9.01
N GLN A 92 12.31 -8.33 -9.26
CA GLN A 92 11.05 -8.83 -9.77
C GLN A 92 9.91 -8.58 -8.78
N CYS A 93 10.17 -8.81 -7.50
CA CYS A 93 9.20 -8.55 -6.46
C CYS A 93 8.87 -7.05 -6.38
N ILE A 94 9.88 -6.18 -6.47
CA ILE A 94 9.71 -4.72 -6.47
C ILE A 94 8.85 -4.28 -7.66
N ARG A 95 9.05 -4.86 -8.84
CA ARG A 95 8.21 -4.56 -10.01
C ARG A 95 6.75 -4.89 -9.75
N ARG A 96 6.47 -6.08 -9.19
CA ARG A 96 5.10 -6.46 -8.85
C ARG A 96 4.50 -5.54 -7.79
N VAL A 97 5.27 -5.19 -6.77
CA VAL A 97 4.87 -4.25 -5.72
C VAL A 97 4.55 -2.88 -6.33
N THR A 98 5.39 -2.41 -7.24
CA THR A 98 5.19 -1.13 -7.92
C THR A 98 3.91 -1.14 -8.76
N ASP A 99 3.68 -2.19 -9.55
CA ASP A 99 2.49 -2.34 -10.38
C ASP A 99 1.22 -2.37 -9.51
N LYS A 100 1.25 -3.10 -8.42
CA LYS A 100 0.14 -3.17 -7.47
C LYS A 100 -0.12 -1.83 -6.80
N SER A 101 0.93 -1.11 -6.44
CA SER A 101 0.81 0.23 -5.84
C SER A 101 0.16 1.23 -6.81
N VAL A 102 0.53 1.18 -8.09
CA VAL A 102 -0.09 2.02 -9.11
C VAL A 102 -1.58 1.68 -9.27
N LYS A 103 -1.90 0.39 -9.30
CA LYS A 103 -3.29 -0.08 -9.36
C LYS A 103 -4.11 0.40 -8.17
N ILE A 104 -3.53 0.33 -6.97
CA ILE A 104 -4.17 0.82 -5.74
C ILE A 104 -4.44 2.31 -5.83
N GLN A 105 -3.44 3.11 -6.23
CA GLN A 105 -3.60 4.56 -6.36
C GLN A 105 -4.71 4.93 -7.32
N ALA A 106 -4.81 4.24 -8.45
CA ALA A 106 -5.87 4.46 -9.42
C ALA A 106 -7.25 4.13 -8.84
N GLN A 107 -7.38 3.01 -8.12
CA GLN A 107 -8.66 2.63 -7.51
C GLN A 107 -9.02 3.55 -6.34
N GLU A 108 -8.03 3.99 -5.56
CA GLU A 108 -8.25 4.97 -4.48
C GLU A 108 -8.82 6.28 -5.04
N ALA A 109 -8.29 6.76 -6.16
CA ALA A 109 -8.80 7.97 -6.80
C ALA A 109 -10.25 7.79 -7.24
N ARG A 110 -10.60 6.64 -7.83
CA ARG A 110 -11.98 6.33 -8.22
C ARG A 110 -12.91 6.21 -7.01
N ASN A 111 -12.47 5.53 -5.97
CA ASN A 111 -13.26 5.36 -4.75
C ASN A 111 -13.50 6.71 -4.05
N LYS A 112 -12.51 7.61 -4.09
CA LYS A 112 -12.64 8.96 -3.56
C LYS A 112 -13.77 9.74 -4.27
N GLU A 113 -13.85 9.64 -5.58
CA GLU A 113 -14.92 10.26 -6.34
C GLU A 113 -16.28 9.61 -6.04
N LEU A 114 -16.35 8.30 -5.98
CA LEU A 114 -17.58 7.57 -5.60
C LEU A 114 -18.04 7.98 -4.20
N MET A 115 -17.12 8.15 -3.27
CA MET A 115 -17.41 8.60 -1.91
C MET A 115 -17.98 10.01 -1.90
N ARG A 116 -17.38 10.92 -2.67
CA ARG A 116 -17.86 12.30 -2.79
C ARG A 116 -19.29 12.36 -3.31
N GLU A 117 -19.58 11.58 -4.36
CA GLU A 117 -20.93 11.49 -4.94
C GLU A 117 -21.94 10.96 -3.92
N LYS A 118 -21.57 9.89 -3.22
CA LYS A 118 -22.45 9.28 -2.20
C LYS A 118 -22.69 10.26 -1.05
N PHE A 119 -21.66 10.93 -0.56
CA PHE A 119 -21.80 11.90 0.51
C PHE A 119 -22.57 13.16 0.09
N ALA A 120 -22.41 13.61 -1.14
CA ALA A 120 -23.20 14.73 -1.65
C ALA A 120 -24.70 14.41 -1.64
N THR A 121 -25.06 13.15 -1.95
CA THR A 121 -26.44 12.69 -1.90
C THR A 121 -26.96 12.56 -0.45
N ILE A 122 -26.17 11.95 0.43
CA ILE A 122 -26.55 11.71 1.82
C ILE A 122 -26.55 13.01 2.63
N HIS A 123 -25.61 13.90 2.36
CA HIS A 123 -25.45 15.14 3.10
C HIS A 123 -26.66 16.07 2.96
N ARG A 124 -27.42 15.95 1.87
CA ARG A 124 -28.68 16.67 1.71
C ARG A 124 -29.75 16.18 2.69
N GLN A 125 -29.57 15.00 3.27
CA GLN A 125 -30.54 14.33 4.09
C GLN A 125 -30.22 14.31 5.59
N ALA A 126 -28.91 14.41 5.98
CA ALA A 126 -28.53 14.31 7.40
C ALA A 126 -27.22 15.02 7.72
N LYS A 127 -27.29 15.98 8.64
CA LYS A 127 -26.13 16.76 9.10
C LYS A 127 -25.09 15.92 9.87
N ALA A 128 -25.49 14.80 10.47
CA ALA A 128 -24.61 13.93 11.26
C ALA A 128 -23.51 13.28 10.42
N VAL A 129 -23.73 13.09 9.13
CA VAL A 129 -22.78 12.47 8.20
C VAL A 129 -21.57 13.38 7.92
N ARG A 130 -21.71 14.69 8.14
CA ARG A 130 -20.65 15.66 7.88
C ARG A 130 -19.35 15.34 8.64
N LYS A 131 -19.44 14.90 9.88
CA LYS A 131 -18.28 14.56 10.72
C LYS A 131 -17.53 13.34 10.18
N ASN A 132 -18.27 12.29 9.83
CA ASN A 132 -17.69 11.10 9.24
C ASN A 132 -17.08 11.37 7.86
N SER A 133 -17.74 12.21 7.08
CA SER A 133 -17.24 12.66 5.77
C SER A 133 -15.86 13.32 5.89
N ARG A 134 -15.66 14.19 6.88
CA ARG A 134 -14.37 14.85 7.11
C ARG A 134 -13.27 13.85 7.50
N ALA A 135 -13.58 12.91 8.37
CA ALA A 135 -12.62 11.89 8.81
C ALA A 135 -12.17 11.02 7.64
N ILE A 136 -13.11 10.61 6.79
CA ILE A 136 -12.81 9.77 5.63
C ILE A 136 -12.05 10.57 4.57
N THR A 137 -12.39 11.82 4.33
CA THR A 137 -11.67 12.71 3.42
C THR A 137 -10.22 12.89 3.90
N GLY A 138 -10.03 13.08 5.20
CA GLY A 138 -8.69 13.15 5.80
C GLY A 138 -7.90 11.87 5.57
N TYR A 139 -8.53 10.71 5.72
CA TYR A 139 -7.92 9.42 5.44
C TYR A 139 -7.45 9.33 3.99
N TYR A 140 -8.31 9.65 3.02
CA TYR A 140 -7.95 9.60 1.61
C TYR A 140 -6.87 10.62 1.22
N ASN A 141 -6.81 11.75 1.89
CA ASN A 141 -5.77 12.74 1.65
C ASN A 141 -4.39 12.28 2.16
N SER A 142 -4.36 11.40 3.15
CA SER A 142 -3.13 10.86 3.73
C SER A 142 -2.78 9.47 3.22
N THR A 143 -3.53 8.95 2.24
CA THR A 143 -3.37 7.57 1.77
C THR A 143 -2.07 7.29 1.07
N VAL A 144 -1.90 5.97 0.92
CA VAL A 144 -0.80 5.26 0.28
C VAL A 144 0.00 6.17 -0.62
N SER A 145 0.94 6.83 -0.03
CA SER A 145 1.76 7.76 -0.75
C SER A 145 2.82 7.02 -1.54
N TYR A 146 3.34 7.69 -2.53
CA TYR A 146 4.49 7.22 -3.29
C TYR A 146 5.72 6.95 -2.40
N THR A 147 5.70 7.28 -1.12
CA THR A 147 6.78 6.93 -0.18
C THR A 147 7.01 5.43 -0.11
N HIS A 148 5.99 4.61 -0.30
CA HIS A 148 6.14 3.16 -0.38
C HIS A 148 6.95 2.72 -1.59
N LEU A 149 6.86 3.46 -2.69
CA LEU A 149 7.66 3.21 -3.89
C LEU A 149 9.08 3.71 -3.69
N ARG A 150 9.24 4.83 -3.02
CA ARG A 150 10.54 5.46 -2.77
C ARG A 150 11.48 4.56 -1.98
N ALA A 151 10.99 3.79 -1.02
CA ALA A 151 11.78 2.87 -0.23
C ALA A 151 12.53 1.83 -1.09
N HIS A 152 12.00 1.51 -2.28
CA HIS A 152 12.55 0.47 -3.16
C HIS A 152 13.30 1.02 -4.37
N GLU A 153 13.20 2.31 -4.62
CA GLU A 153 13.78 2.94 -5.82
C GLU A 153 15.30 2.77 -5.88
N THR A 154 15.97 2.92 -4.75
CA THR A 154 17.42 2.75 -4.65
C THR A 154 17.86 1.33 -5.00
N LEU A 155 17.14 0.31 -4.54
CA LEU A 155 17.45 -1.08 -4.85
C LEU A 155 17.17 -1.39 -6.32
N ALA A 156 16.10 -0.85 -6.89
CA ALA A 156 15.77 -1.00 -8.31
C ALA A 156 16.88 -0.44 -9.21
N ASN A 157 17.54 0.61 -8.77
CA ASN A 157 18.62 1.27 -9.51
C ASN A 157 19.96 0.53 -9.45
N LEU A 158 20.05 -0.58 -8.75
CA LEU A 158 21.25 -1.43 -8.70
C LEU A 158 21.49 -2.24 -9.99
N VAL A 159 20.63 -2.14 -10.96
CA VAL A 159 20.76 -2.88 -12.23
C VAL A 159 21.85 -2.29 -13.11
#